data_65c2ebacb2cab71f6c1b3be4e4a9519c
#
_entry.id   65c2ebacb2cab71f6c1b3be4e4a9519c
#
_cell.length_a   1.000
_cell.length_b   1.000
_cell.length_c   1.000
_cell.angle_alpha   90.00
_cell.angle_beta   90.00
_cell.angle_gamma   90.00
#
_symmetry.space_group_name_H-M   'P 1'
#
loop_
_entity.id
_entity.type
_entity.pdbx_description
1 polymer ?
#
loop_
_entity_poly.entity_id
_entity_poly.type
_entity_poly.pdbx_seq_one_letter_code
_entity_poly.pdbx_strand_id
1 'polypeptide(L)'
;MPYRQTENVVRRLAARHDAILAAACDAAEEGGMAAVQIAAVAGRAGIAAGTVYRYFPSKIELVAALVVALCARELATLEHAAKAAPGPLSALAAALATFAARALAGRRLAFALTAEPVEPEIDAARAPYRQALAAEFEKLIRNALAAGHLPDQDAALAAPALLGALIEGLIGPLAPAAGDDPAKVRARVQMLTLFALRALGVVDARARGLVVQTVVPEPR
;
A
#
# COMPACT_ATOMS: atom_id res chain seq x y z
N MET A 1 24.57 -30.84 21.41
CA MET A 1 23.23 -31.19 20.93
C MET A 1 22.52 -29.90 20.53
N PRO A 2 22.19 -29.63 19.27
CA PRO A 2 21.39 -28.45 18.94
C PRO A 2 19.98 -28.64 19.51
N TYR A 3 19.50 -27.65 20.27
CA TYR A 3 18.16 -27.61 20.85
C TYR A 3 17.13 -27.55 19.72
N ARG A 4 16.45 -28.64 19.46
CA ARG A 4 15.38 -28.74 18.46
C ARG A 4 14.21 -27.92 18.97
N GLN A 5 14.05 -26.68 18.49
CA GLN A 5 12.83 -25.91 18.76
C GLN A 5 11.64 -26.72 18.27
N THR A 6 10.73 -27.07 19.17
CA THR A 6 9.52 -27.80 18.80
C THR A 6 8.65 -26.87 17.95
N GLU A 7 7.93 -27.44 16.96
CA GLU A 7 7.00 -26.70 16.07
C GLU A 7 6.06 -25.75 16.83
N ASN A 8 5.65 -26.14 18.04
CA ASN A 8 4.83 -25.31 18.93
C ASN A 8 5.54 -24.07 19.44
N VAL A 9 6.86 -24.13 19.69
CA VAL A 9 7.66 -22.98 20.13
C VAL A 9 7.80 -22.00 18.97
N VAL A 10 8.10 -22.50 17.76
CA VAL A 10 8.22 -21.65 16.56
C VAL A 10 6.90 -20.94 16.27
N ARG A 11 5.77 -21.66 16.28
CA ARG A 11 4.43 -21.06 16.08
C ARG A 11 4.10 -19.99 17.12
N ARG A 12 4.44 -20.23 18.39
CA ARG A 12 4.19 -19.25 19.47
C ARG A 12 5.06 -18.01 19.34
N LEU A 13 6.30 -18.15 18.89
CA LEU A 13 7.20 -17.03 18.61
C LEU A 13 6.69 -16.20 17.43
N ALA A 14 6.27 -16.84 16.32
CA ALA A 14 5.68 -16.19 15.16
C ALA A 14 4.40 -15.44 15.55
N ALA A 15 3.46 -16.09 16.23
CA ALA A 15 2.23 -15.45 16.68
C ALA A 15 2.47 -14.23 17.58
N ARG A 16 3.52 -14.27 18.42
CA ARG A 16 3.88 -13.13 19.26
C ARG A 16 4.49 -11.99 18.45
N HIS A 17 5.35 -12.31 17.49
CA HIS A 17 5.90 -11.34 16.55
C HIS A 17 4.78 -10.62 15.78
N ASP A 18 3.83 -11.38 15.23
CA ASP A 18 2.70 -10.85 14.48
C ASP A 18 1.77 -9.98 15.34
N ALA A 19 1.55 -10.36 16.60
CA ALA A 19 0.77 -9.55 17.56
C ALA A 19 1.45 -8.20 17.87
N ILE A 20 2.78 -8.17 17.93
CA ILE A 20 3.53 -6.90 18.11
C ILE A 20 3.39 -6.03 16.86
N LEU A 21 3.52 -6.59 15.67
CA LEU A 21 3.35 -5.85 14.42
C LEU A 21 1.91 -5.35 14.23
N ALA A 22 0.89 -6.13 14.63
CA ALA A 22 -0.50 -5.69 14.61
C ALA A 22 -0.71 -4.48 15.54
N ALA A 23 -0.22 -4.53 16.78
CA ALA A 23 -0.29 -3.41 17.70
C ALA A 23 0.48 -2.16 17.23
N ALA A 24 1.58 -2.36 16.51
CA ALA A 24 2.34 -1.28 15.87
C ALA A 24 1.58 -0.68 14.68
N CYS A 25 0.86 -1.51 13.91
CA CYS A 25 -0.02 -1.05 12.83
C CYS A 25 -1.14 -0.16 13.36
N ASP A 26 -1.85 -0.59 14.40
CA ASP A 26 -2.91 0.20 15.05
C ASP A 26 -2.39 1.56 15.51
N ALA A 27 -1.17 1.60 16.10
CA ALA A 27 -0.55 2.85 16.50
C ALA A 27 -0.22 3.75 15.30
N ALA A 28 0.25 3.18 14.19
CA ALA A 28 0.55 3.93 12.98
C ALA A 28 -0.71 4.45 12.28
N GLU A 29 -1.82 3.72 12.32
CA GLU A 29 -3.12 4.14 11.80
C GLU A 29 -3.65 5.37 12.56
N GLU A 30 -3.46 5.43 13.86
CA GLU A 30 -3.90 6.54 14.70
C GLU A 30 -3.00 7.78 14.61
N GLY A 31 -1.67 7.59 14.65
CA GLY A 31 -0.72 8.68 14.84
C GLY A 31 0.47 8.74 13.89
N GLY A 32 0.48 7.94 12.80
CA GLY A 32 1.63 7.84 11.89
C GLY A 32 2.81 7.08 12.51
N MET A 33 3.97 7.10 11.84
CA MET A 33 5.17 6.40 12.34
C MET A 33 5.67 6.98 13.66
N ALA A 34 5.42 8.25 13.93
CA ALA A 34 5.77 8.89 15.19
C ALA A 34 5.07 8.26 16.42
N ALA A 35 3.85 7.73 16.25
CA ALA A 35 3.09 7.08 17.31
C ALA A 35 3.56 5.65 17.62
N VAL A 36 4.35 5.04 16.74
CA VAL A 36 4.92 3.70 16.96
C VAL A 36 6.05 3.78 17.99
N GLN A 37 5.66 3.78 19.27
CA GLN A 37 6.58 3.79 20.41
C GLN A 37 6.56 2.43 21.11
N ILE A 38 7.73 1.92 21.53
CA ILE A 38 7.85 0.59 22.19
C ILE A 38 6.87 0.42 23.35
N ALA A 39 6.74 1.43 24.21
CA ALA A 39 5.83 1.36 25.37
C ALA A 39 4.35 1.30 24.95
N ALA A 40 3.95 2.10 23.95
CA ALA A 40 2.58 2.11 23.42
C ALA A 40 2.23 0.78 22.75
N VAL A 41 3.14 0.24 21.93
CA VAL A 41 2.98 -1.05 21.24
C VAL A 41 2.92 -2.20 22.28
N ALA A 42 3.77 -2.19 23.30
CA ALA A 42 3.75 -3.18 24.37
C ALA A 42 2.41 -3.18 25.12
N GLY A 43 1.90 -1.98 25.48
CA GLY A 43 0.59 -1.83 26.14
C GLY A 43 -0.55 -2.37 25.27
N ARG A 44 -0.59 -2.05 23.98
CA ARG A 44 -1.60 -2.57 23.04
C ARG A 44 -1.53 -4.08 22.85
N ALA A 45 -0.31 -4.63 22.76
CA ALA A 45 -0.10 -6.07 22.63
C ALA A 45 -0.28 -6.85 23.95
N GLY A 46 -0.55 -6.17 25.07
CA GLY A 46 -0.71 -6.81 26.38
C GLY A 46 0.55 -7.49 26.91
N ILE A 47 1.74 -6.92 26.62
CA ILE A 47 3.04 -7.49 27.01
C ILE A 47 3.96 -6.42 27.63
N ALA A 48 5.00 -6.87 28.32
CA ALA A 48 6.02 -5.96 28.85
C ALA A 48 6.91 -5.39 27.71
N ALA A 49 7.35 -4.13 27.83
CA ALA A 49 8.25 -3.49 26.87
C ALA A 49 9.54 -4.30 26.62
N GLY A 50 10.10 -4.92 27.67
CA GLY A 50 11.25 -5.83 27.57
C GLY A 50 10.98 -7.05 26.65
N THR A 51 9.71 -7.46 26.52
CA THR A 51 9.34 -8.52 25.58
C THR A 51 9.39 -8.00 24.14
N VAL A 52 8.96 -6.76 23.88
CA VAL A 52 9.08 -6.15 22.54
C VAL A 52 10.55 -6.05 22.12
N TYR A 53 11.43 -5.59 23.04
CA TYR A 53 12.88 -5.48 22.75
C TYR A 53 13.55 -6.82 22.42
N ARG A 54 12.99 -7.94 22.84
CA ARG A 54 13.51 -9.28 22.48
C ARG A 54 13.22 -9.64 21.01
N TYR A 55 12.20 -9.05 20.39
CA TYR A 55 11.84 -9.25 18.98
C TYR A 55 12.39 -8.14 18.09
N PHE A 56 12.39 -6.92 18.59
CA PHE A 56 12.83 -5.72 17.88
C PHE A 56 13.76 -4.93 18.81
N PRO A 57 15.08 -5.08 18.66
CA PRO A 57 16.09 -4.47 19.55
C PRO A 57 16.01 -2.95 19.66
N SER A 58 15.39 -2.28 18.67
CA SER A 58 15.18 -0.82 18.68
C SER A 58 13.80 -0.45 18.13
N LYS A 59 13.38 0.81 18.38
CA LYS A 59 12.19 1.40 17.75
C LYS A 59 12.32 1.39 16.23
N ILE A 60 13.50 1.72 15.70
CA ILE A 60 13.76 1.78 14.26
C ILE A 60 13.55 0.41 13.62
N GLU A 61 14.05 -0.66 14.25
CA GLU A 61 13.84 -2.03 13.74
C GLU A 61 12.37 -2.45 13.78
N LEU A 62 11.63 -2.08 14.83
CA LEU A 62 10.18 -2.32 14.89
C LEU A 62 9.45 -1.60 13.76
N VAL A 63 9.74 -0.31 13.54
CA VAL A 63 9.12 0.49 12.49
C VAL A 63 9.51 -0.02 11.10
N ALA A 64 10.78 -0.37 10.89
CA ALA A 64 11.23 -0.94 9.62
C ALA A 64 10.52 -2.28 9.30
N ALA A 65 10.41 -3.17 10.29
CA ALA A 65 9.69 -4.43 10.14
C ALA A 65 8.19 -4.22 9.86
N LEU A 66 7.56 -3.26 10.54
CA LEU A 66 6.18 -2.84 10.28
C LEU A 66 6.01 -2.36 8.84
N VAL A 67 6.88 -1.46 8.38
CA VAL A 67 6.87 -0.95 6.99
C VAL A 67 6.95 -2.11 6.00
N VAL A 68 7.91 -3.02 6.17
CA VAL A 68 8.06 -4.18 5.27
C VAL A 68 6.80 -5.05 5.25
N ALA A 69 6.22 -5.35 6.40
CA ALA A 69 5.01 -6.18 6.49
C ALA A 69 3.79 -5.53 5.83
N LEU A 70 3.58 -4.23 6.09
CA LEU A 70 2.49 -3.46 5.51
C LEU A 70 2.64 -3.32 3.99
N CYS A 71 3.84 -3.01 3.52
CA CYS A 71 4.15 -2.88 2.11
C CYS A 71 3.91 -4.19 1.34
N ALA A 72 4.33 -5.31 1.89
CA ALA A 72 4.08 -6.63 1.30
C ALA A 72 2.57 -6.92 1.19
N ARG A 73 1.78 -6.58 2.22
CA ARG A 73 0.32 -6.75 2.23
C ARG A 73 -0.36 -5.88 1.17
N GLU A 74 0.04 -4.60 1.08
CA GLU A 74 -0.55 -3.67 0.10
C GLU A 74 -0.25 -4.11 -1.34
N LEU A 75 1.00 -4.50 -1.62
CA LEU A 75 1.40 -4.99 -2.94
C LEU A 75 0.65 -6.28 -3.32
N ALA A 76 0.56 -7.24 -2.41
CA ALA A 76 -0.17 -8.48 -2.65
C ALA A 76 -1.67 -8.23 -2.94
N THR A 77 -2.29 -7.26 -2.25
CA THR A 77 -3.69 -6.88 -2.49
C THR A 77 -3.88 -6.29 -3.89
N LEU A 78 -2.98 -5.42 -4.33
CA LEU A 78 -2.99 -4.83 -5.65
C LEU A 78 -2.78 -5.89 -6.74
N GLU A 79 -1.80 -6.77 -6.59
CA GLU A 79 -1.55 -7.87 -7.51
C GLU A 79 -2.76 -8.84 -7.60
N HIS A 80 -3.40 -9.13 -6.47
CA HIS A 80 -4.58 -9.98 -6.45
C HIS A 80 -5.72 -9.37 -7.26
N ALA A 81 -5.99 -8.09 -7.07
CA ALA A 81 -7.02 -7.38 -7.82
C ALA A 81 -6.73 -7.35 -9.34
N ALA A 82 -5.46 -7.11 -9.71
CA ALA A 82 -5.04 -7.15 -11.11
C ALA A 82 -5.20 -8.54 -11.73
N LYS A 83 -4.81 -9.60 -11.02
CA LYS A 83 -4.94 -10.99 -11.49
C LYS A 83 -6.38 -11.47 -11.66
N ALA A 84 -7.30 -10.93 -10.86
CA ALA A 84 -8.73 -11.28 -10.94
C ALA A 84 -9.45 -10.61 -12.14
N ALA A 85 -8.84 -9.62 -12.78
CA ALA A 85 -9.43 -8.88 -13.87
C ALA A 85 -9.37 -9.64 -15.21
N PRO A 86 -10.36 -9.48 -16.10
CA PRO A 86 -10.53 -10.30 -17.31
C PRO A 86 -9.53 -10.00 -18.44
N GLY A 87 -8.73 -8.95 -18.35
CA GLY A 87 -7.77 -8.59 -19.40
C GLY A 87 -6.81 -7.49 -18.99
N PRO A 88 -5.77 -7.20 -19.82
CA PRO A 88 -4.66 -6.32 -19.41
C PRO A 88 -5.09 -4.91 -19.00
N LEU A 89 -6.01 -4.28 -19.75
CA LEU A 89 -6.46 -2.94 -19.45
C LEU A 89 -7.38 -2.90 -18.21
N SER A 90 -8.21 -3.93 -18.03
CA SER A 90 -9.03 -4.11 -16.82
C SER A 90 -8.16 -4.41 -15.60
N ALA A 91 -7.06 -5.16 -15.74
CA ALA A 91 -6.08 -5.40 -14.69
C ALA A 91 -5.42 -4.10 -14.22
N LEU A 92 -5.01 -3.26 -15.16
CA LEU A 92 -4.47 -1.94 -14.85
C LEU A 92 -5.51 -1.07 -14.11
N ALA A 93 -6.75 -1.01 -14.60
CA ALA A 93 -7.83 -0.27 -13.94
C ALA A 93 -8.13 -0.79 -12.53
N ALA A 94 -8.15 -2.11 -12.33
CA ALA A 94 -8.36 -2.74 -11.02
C ALA A 94 -7.22 -2.41 -10.04
N ALA A 95 -5.97 -2.46 -10.48
CA ALA A 95 -4.82 -2.09 -9.68
C ALA A 95 -4.89 -0.62 -9.23
N LEU A 96 -5.18 0.30 -10.18
CA LEU A 96 -5.32 1.73 -9.92
C LEU A 96 -6.44 2.01 -8.90
N ALA A 97 -7.61 1.43 -9.11
CA ALA A 97 -8.76 1.59 -8.21
C ALA A 97 -8.48 1.02 -6.82
N THR A 98 -7.83 -0.15 -6.75
CA THR A 98 -7.45 -0.78 -5.48
C THR A 98 -6.47 0.07 -4.71
N PHE A 99 -5.40 0.56 -5.37
CA PHE A 99 -4.45 1.48 -4.74
C PHE A 99 -5.16 2.73 -4.20
N ALA A 100 -5.99 3.38 -5.02
CA ALA A 100 -6.72 4.58 -4.64
C ALA A 100 -7.69 4.34 -3.48
N ALA A 101 -8.46 3.24 -3.50
CA ALA A 101 -9.42 2.90 -2.46
C ALA A 101 -8.73 2.66 -1.12
N ARG A 102 -7.65 1.88 -1.10
CA ARG A 102 -6.88 1.59 0.12
C ARG A 102 -6.19 2.82 0.68
N ALA A 103 -5.60 3.64 -0.19
CA ALA A 103 -4.97 4.89 0.22
C ALA A 103 -5.98 5.87 0.86
N LEU A 104 -7.22 5.93 0.34
CA LEU A 104 -8.26 6.77 0.91
C LEU A 104 -8.89 6.20 2.18
N ALA A 105 -9.02 4.87 2.28
CA ALA A 105 -9.55 4.21 3.47
C ALA A 105 -8.62 4.36 4.69
N GLY A 106 -7.30 4.33 4.47
CA GLY A 106 -6.29 4.46 5.51
C GLY A 106 -5.30 5.60 5.23
N ARG A 107 -5.78 6.82 4.97
CA ARG A 107 -4.94 7.96 4.55
C ARG A 107 -3.72 8.19 5.43
N ARG A 108 -3.89 8.12 6.75
CA ARG A 108 -2.81 8.31 7.70
C ARG A 108 -1.70 7.28 7.50
N LEU A 109 -2.08 6.01 7.42
CA LEU A 109 -1.16 4.91 7.20
C LEU A 109 -0.53 4.98 5.79
N ALA A 110 -1.33 5.30 4.76
CA ALA A 110 -0.83 5.45 3.41
C ALA A 110 0.20 6.58 3.30
N PHE A 111 -0.03 7.72 3.96
CA PHE A 111 0.94 8.81 4.07
C PHE A 111 2.19 8.37 4.84
N ALA A 112 2.01 7.68 5.97
CA ALA A 112 3.09 7.13 6.76
C ALA A 112 3.99 6.16 5.98
N LEU A 113 3.42 5.37 5.06
CA LEU A 113 4.16 4.42 4.22
C LEU A 113 4.85 5.04 3.00
N THR A 114 4.42 6.22 2.54
CA THR A 114 4.87 6.75 1.24
C THR A 114 5.56 8.09 1.30
N ALA A 115 5.15 9.00 2.19
CA ALA A 115 5.52 10.42 2.13
C ALA A 115 5.78 11.08 3.49
N GLU A 116 5.46 10.46 4.65
CA GLU A 116 5.71 11.04 5.97
C GLU A 116 7.22 11.24 6.17
N PRO A 117 7.68 12.43 6.60
CA PRO A 117 9.07 12.64 7.00
C PRO A 117 9.45 11.71 8.16
N VAL A 118 10.53 10.95 8.00
CA VAL A 118 11.01 9.98 8.99
C VAL A 118 12.53 9.94 9.00
N GLU A 119 13.09 9.19 9.96
CA GLU A 119 14.52 8.91 10.04
C GLU A 119 15.02 8.19 8.77
N PRO A 120 16.26 8.43 8.32
CA PRO A 120 16.80 7.87 7.07
C PRO A 120 16.71 6.34 6.97
N GLU A 121 16.84 5.64 8.09
CA GLU A 121 16.75 4.17 8.15
C GLU A 121 15.33 3.67 7.84
N ILE A 122 14.31 4.42 8.27
CA ILE A 122 12.90 4.11 7.99
C ILE A 122 12.59 4.45 6.53
N ASP A 123 13.11 5.56 6.02
CA ASP A 123 12.94 5.91 4.61
C ASP A 123 13.60 4.88 3.69
N ALA A 124 14.78 4.40 4.06
CA ALA A 124 15.44 3.29 3.37
C ALA A 124 14.61 2.00 3.35
N ALA A 125 13.86 1.71 4.43
CA ALA A 125 12.95 0.57 4.47
C ALA A 125 11.70 0.72 3.56
N ARG A 126 11.33 1.96 3.18
CA ARG A 126 10.22 2.26 2.25
C ARG A 126 10.63 2.21 0.78
N ALA A 127 11.91 2.44 0.47
CA ALA A 127 12.39 2.51 -0.90
C ALA A 127 12.05 1.24 -1.73
N PRO A 128 12.25 0.00 -1.21
CA PRO A 128 11.86 -1.21 -1.91
C PRO A 128 10.36 -1.28 -2.24
N TYR A 129 9.51 -0.75 -1.38
CA TYR A 129 8.06 -0.72 -1.64
C TYR A 129 7.70 0.21 -2.80
N ARG A 130 8.24 1.43 -2.81
CA ARG A 130 8.01 2.36 -3.92
C ARG A 130 8.51 1.79 -5.24
N GLN A 131 9.66 1.12 -5.23
CA GLN A 131 10.20 0.41 -6.39
C GLN A 131 9.28 -0.75 -6.84
N ALA A 132 8.80 -1.56 -5.89
CA ALA A 132 7.91 -2.68 -6.20
C ALA A 132 6.55 -2.21 -6.75
N LEU A 133 5.98 -1.12 -6.22
CA LEU A 133 4.77 -0.50 -6.77
C LEU A 133 4.99 0.00 -8.19
N ALA A 134 6.08 0.72 -8.44
CA ALA A 134 6.42 1.21 -9.78
C ALA A 134 6.62 0.04 -10.75
N ALA A 135 7.31 -1.02 -10.34
CA ALA A 135 7.53 -2.22 -11.16
C ALA A 135 6.21 -2.96 -11.48
N GLU A 136 5.28 -3.04 -10.54
CA GLU A 136 3.97 -3.67 -10.80
C GLU A 136 3.14 -2.82 -11.78
N PHE A 137 3.10 -1.50 -11.63
CA PHE A 137 2.44 -0.63 -12.60
C PHE A 137 3.12 -0.67 -13.98
N GLU A 138 4.45 -0.69 -14.03
CA GLU A 138 5.20 -0.85 -15.28
C GLU A 138 4.83 -2.14 -16.00
N LYS A 139 4.78 -3.26 -15.29
CA LYS A 139 4.36 -4.56 -15.82
C LYS A 139 2.93 -4.51 -16.38
N LEU A 140 1.99 -3.89 -15.66
CA LEU A 140 0.60 -3.76 -16.10
C LEU A 140 0.48 -2.85 -17.33
N ILE A 141 1.23 -1.75 -17.38
CA ILE A 141 1.29 -0.86 -18.54
C ILE A 141 1.87 -1.61 -19.76
N ARG A 142 2.98 -2.34 -19.60
CA ARG A 142 3.58 -3.15 -20.67
C ARG A 142 2.61 -4.21 -21.23
N ASN A 143 1.86 -4.86 -20.34
CA ASN A 143 0.85 -5.84 -20.77
C ASN A 143 -0.26 -5.18 -21.60
N ALA A 144 -0.70 -3.98 -21.22
CA ALA A 144 -1.71 -3.24 -21.95
C ALA A 144 -1.18 -2.68 -23.29
N LEU A 145 0.09 -2.29 -23.35
CA LEU A 145 0.80 -1.92 -24.60
C LEU A 145 0.91 -3.10 -25.55
N ALA A 146 1.37 -4.25 -25.07
CA ALA A 146 1.51 -5.46 -25.87
C ALA A 146 0.16 -5.95 -26.45
N ALA A 147 -0.95 -5.68 -25.75
CA ALA A 147 -2.29 -5.97 -26.22
C ALA A 147 -2.89 -4.88 -27.14
N GLY A 148 -2.14 -3.84 -27.50
CA GLY A 148 -2.60 -2.74 -28.37
C GLY A 148 -3.64 -1.85 -27.71
N HIS A 149 -3.68 -1.76 -26.39
CA HIS A 149 -4.69 -1.01 -25.66
C HIS A 149 -4.25 0.39 -25.26
N LEU A 150 -2.96 0.68 -25.36
CA LEU A 150 -2.36 1.97 -25.07
C LEU A 150 -1.56 2.45 -26.30
N PRO A 151 -1.43 3.77 -26.51
CA PRO A 151 -0.49 4.32 -27.48
C PRO A 151 0.95 3.99 -27.05
N ASP A 152 1.85 3.97 -28.04
CA ASP A 152 3.26 3.74 -27.79
C ASP A 152 3.82 4.76 -26.78
N GLN A 153 4.46 4.28 -25.76
CA GLN A 153 5.03 5.08 -24.66
C GLN A 153 6.04 4.26 -23.85
N ASP A 154 6.95 4.96 -23.17
CA ASP A 154 7.91 4.34 -22.26
C ASP A 154 7.22 3.96 -20.92
N ALA A 155 6.97 2.66 -20.73
CA ALA A 155 6.35 2.15 -19.51
C ALA A 155 7.23 2.37 -18.26
N ALA A 156 8.56 2.37 -18.40
CA ALA A 156 9.49 2.59 -17.29
C ALA A 156 9.46 4.05 -16.80
N LEU A 157 9.13 5.00 -17.67
CA LEU A 157 8.89 6.40 -17.32
C LEU A 157 7.45 6.63 -16.85
N ALA A 158 6.47 6.05 -17.53
CA ALA A 158 5.05 6.26 -17.24
C ALA A 158 4.65 5.75 -15.85
N ALA A 159 5.17 4.60 -15.43
CA ALA A 159 4.80 3.99 -14.15
C ALA A 159 5.20 4.85 -12.92
N PRO A 160 6.44 5.29 -12.74
CA PRO A 160 6.79 6.16 -11.61
C PRO A 160 6.12 7.54 -11.68
N ALA A 161 5.91 8.12 -12.87
CA ALA A 161 5.16 9.37 -13.04
C ALA A 161 3.71 9.22 -12.58
N LEU A 162 3.06 8.12 -12.98
CA LEU A 162 1.70 7.78 -12.57
C LEU A 162 1.62 7.57 -11.06
N LEU A 163 2.54 6.81 -10.47
CA LEU A 163 2.60 6.58 -9.03
C LEU A 163 2.77 7.88 -8.25
N GLY A 164 3.63 8.78 -8.71
CA GLY A 164 3.81 10.11 -8.12
C GLY A 164 2.52 10.94 -8.15
N ALA A 165 1.82 10.97 -9.29
CA ALA A 165 0.54 11.66 -9.43
C ALA A 165 -0.55 11.08 -8.51
N LEU A 166 -0.61 9.75 -8.35
CA LEU A 166 -1.55 9.09 -7.46
C LEU A 166 -1.25 9.39 -5.99
N ILE A 167 0.01 9.29 -5.56
CA ILE A 167 0.41 9.59 -4.18
C ILE A 167 0.05 11.04 -3.86
N GLU A 168 0.46 12.00 -4.70
CA GLU A 168 0.19 13.43 -4.45
C GLU A 168 -1.31 13.73 -4.47
N GLY A 169 -2.05 13.18 -5.42
CA GLY A 169 -3.49 13.41 -5.56
C GLY A 169 -4.37 12.75 -4.47
N LEU A 170 -3.86 11.71 -3.78
CA LEU A 170 -4.62 10.95 -2.77
C LEU A 170 -4.27 11.35 -1.34
N ILE A 171 -3.00 11.43 -1.04
CA ILE A 171 -2.46 11.48 0.32
C ILE A 171 -1.37 12.53 0.53
N GLY A 172 -0.80 13.09 -0.54
CA GLY A 172 0.19 14.16 -0.47
C GLY A 172 -0.38 15.46 0.11
N PRO A 173 0.47 16.43 0.40
CA PRO A 173 0.05 17.72 1.01
C PRO A 173 -0.90 18.53 0.13
N LEU A 174 -0.91 18.31 -1.19
CA LEU A 174 -1.82 18.96 -2.13
C LEU A 174 -3.14 18.18 -2.31
N ALA A 175 -3.25 16.99 -1.72
CA ALA A 175 -4.46 16.19 -1.86
C ALA A 175 -5.66 16.89 -1.23
N PRO A 176 -6.81 16.99 -1.92
CA PRO A 176 -8.00 17.58 -1.36
C PRO A 176 -8.45 16.85 -0.09
N ALA A 177 -9.02 17.58 0.86
CA ALA A 177 -9.57 16.97 2.06
C ALA A 177 -10.56 15.86 1.68
N ALA A 178 -10.38 14.66 2.24
CA ALA A 178 -11.32 13.57 2.10
C ALA A 178 -12.35 13.70 3.22
N GLY A 179 -13.64 13.72 2.87
CA GLY A 179 -14.68 13.47 3.85
C GLY A 179 -14.87 11.96 4.01
N ASP A 180 -15.46 11.55 5.14
CA ASP A 180 -15.71 10.12 5.47
C ASP A 180 -16.97 9.56 4.78
N ASP A 181 -17.60 10.33 3.91
CA ASP A 181 -18.75 9.90 3.13
C ASP A 181 -18.36 8.83 2.11
N PRO A 182 -18.83 7.57 2.22
CA PRO A 182 -18.46 6.47 1.35
C PRO A 182 -18.75 6.76 -0.14
N ALA A 183 -19.81 7.51 -0.45
CA ALA A 183 -20.15 7.87 -1.82
C ALA A 183 -19.10 8.84 -2.41
N LYS A 184 -18.63 9.81 -1.61
CA LYS A 184 -17.57 10.74 -2.03
C LYS A 184 -16.23 10.04 -2.18
N VAL A 185 -15.91 9.09 -1.29
CA VAL A 185 -14.69 8.28 -1.40
C VAL A 185 -14.73 7.48 -2.69
N ARG A 186 -15.83 6.77 -2.97
CA ARG A 186 -16.02 6.00 -4.22
C ARG A 186 -15.88 6.89 -5.45
N ALA A 187 -16.55 8.05 -5.47
CA ALA A 187 -16.45 9.00 -6.58
C ALA A 187 -15.00 9.47 -6.79
N ARG A 188 -14.23 9.68 -5.72
CA ARG A 188 -12.83 10.08 -5.82
C ARG A 188 -11.95 8.96 -6.39
N VAL A 189 -12.13 7.72 -5.94
CA VAL A 189 -11.46 6.54 -6.53
C VAL A 189 -11.72 6.49 -8.04
N GLN A 190 -12.98 6.63 -8.45
CA GLN A 190 -13.37 6.61 -9.86
C GLN A 190 -12.73 7.75 -10.65
N MET A 191 -12.73 8.96 -10.13
CA MET A 191 -12.11 10.13 -10.78
C MET A 191 -10.60 9.97 -10.96
N LEU A 192 -9.90 9.47 -9.95
CA LEU A 192 -8.45 9.27 -10.04
C LEU A 192 -8.09 8.10 -10.95
N THR A 193 -8.86 7.01 -10.92
CA THR A 193 -8.70 5.90 -11.88
C THR A 193 -8.92 6.39 -13.32
N LEU A 194 -9.97 7.19 -13.54
CA LEU A 194 -10.25 7.78 -14.84
C LEU A 194 -9.13 8.72 -15.30
N PHE A 195 -8.63 9.59 -14.42
CA PHE A 195 -7.49 10.45 -14.69
C PHE A 195 -6.26 9.64 -15.10
N ALA A 196 -5.92 8.60 -14.34
CA ALA A 196 -4.77 7.75 -14.61
C ALA A 196 -4.86 7.03 -15.96
N LEU A 197 -6.01 6.46 -16.29
CA LEU A 197 -6.24 5.81 -17.58
C LEU A 197 -6.13 6.79 -18.76
N ARG A 198 -6.66 8.00 -18.60
CA ARG A 198 -6.54 9.06 -19.61
C ARG A 198 -5.11 9.54 -19.80
N ALA A 199 -4.37 9.71 -18.70
CA ALA A 199 -2.96 10.10 -18.73
C ALA A 199 -2.10 9.07 -19.48
N LEU A 200 -2.48 7.80 -19.44
CA LEU A 200 -1.85 6.73 -20.22
C LEU A 200 -2.37 6.63 -21.66
N GLY A 201 -3.27 7.53 -22.10
CA GLY A 201 -3.78 7.58 -23.46
C GLY A 201 -4.97 6.66 -23.75
N VAL A 202 -5.65 6.15 -22.74
CA VAL A 202 -6.89 5.39 -22.94
C VAL A 202 -7.99 6.34 -23.43
N VAL A 203 -8.64 6.01 -24.55
CA VAL A 203 -9.76 6.79 -25.12
C VAL A 203 -10.87 6.95 -24.07
N ASP A 204 -11.40 8.17 -23.94
CA ASP A 204 -12.30 8.57 -22.87
C ASP A 204 -13.51 7.64 -22.68
N ALA A 205 -14.20 7.27 -23.74
CA ALA A 205 -15.36 6.38 -23.67
C ALA A 205 -14.99 5.00 -23.08
N ARG A 206 -13.82 4.47 -23.44
CA ARG A 206 -13.30 3.21 -22.91
C ARG A 206 -12.86 3.33 -21.46
N ALA A 207 -12.19 4.42 -21.11
CA ALA A 207 -11.76 4.70 -19.75
C ALA A 207 -12.96 4.79 -18.78
N ARG A 208 -14.03 5.49 -19.18
CA ARG A 208 -15.29 5.56 -18.41
C ARG A 208 -15.94 4.21 -18.25
N GLY A 209 -16.03 3.41 -19.31
CA GLY A 209 -16.58 2.05 -19.24
C GLY A 209 -15.80 1.17 -18.24
N LEU A 210 -14.47 1.23 -18.27
CA LEU A 210 -13.62 0.49 -17.33
C LEU A 210 -13.86 0.92 -15.87
N VAL A 211 -13.89 2.23 -15.60
CA VAL A 211 -14.11 2.75 -14.25
C VAL A 211 -15.44 2.30 -13.67
N VAL A 212 -16.52 2.27 -14.48
CA VAL A 212 -17.86 1.80 -14.04
C VAL A 212 -17.85 0.29 -13.75
N GLN A 213 -17.12 -0.49 -14.54
CA GLN A 213 -17.03 -1.95 -14.39
C GLN A 213 -16.05 -2.39 -13.30
N THR A 214 -15.12 -1.53 -12.91
CA THR A 214 -14.11 -1.87 -11.90
C THR A 214 -14.74 -1.94 -10.52
N VAL A 215 -14.61 -3.11 -9.88
CA VAL A 215 -15.02 -3.29 -8.48
C VAL A 215 -14.07 -2.49 -7.60
N VAL A 216 -14.59 -1.50 -6.90
CA VAL A 216 -13.83 -0.75 -5.89
C VAL A 216 -13.88 -1.58 -4.60
N PRO A 217 -12.72 -2.01 -4.04
CA PRO A 217 -12.70 -2.74 -2.79
C PRO A 217 -13.39 -1.93 -1.68
N GLU A 218 -14.21 -2.61 -0.87
CA GLU A 218 -14.75 -1.97 0.33
C GLU A 218 -13.63 -1.69 1.33
N PRO A 219 -13.65 -0.51 1.98
CA PRO A 219 -12.72 -0.23 3.05
C PRO A 219 -12.92 -1.25 4.19
N ARG A 220 -11.84 -1.90 4.59
CA ARG A 220 -11.82 -2.75 5.80
C ARG A 220 -11.48 -1.90 6.98
#